data_00616c06fcc02d6d65a7fcd9c6669c6a
#
_entry.id   00616c06fcc02d6d65a7fcd9c6669c6a
#
_cell.length_a   1.000
_cell.length_b   1.000
_cell.length_c   1.000
_cell.angle_alpha   90.00
_cell.angle_beta   90.00
_cell.angle_gamma   90.00
#
_symmetry.space_group_name_H-M   'P 1'
#
loop_
_entity.id
_entity.type
_entity.pdbx_description
1 polymer ?
#
loop_
_entity_poly.entity_id
_entity_poly.type
_entity_poly.pdbx_seq_one_letter_code
_entity_poly.pdbx_strand_id
1 'polypeptide(L)'
;MLLGISAPRMRELCFGTLRQIFKKAALQQIIKKNPCDLVELKKHKTARRKALTAEEEQIFLQEGKNTEYYLLYRTMLATGMRIGEALALTPEDVDTDDNVIHVTKNVVFINGKRIDQDTPKSEAGNRDLPIAHELAAELKAADKKTIFPFSYDSVSHAIRRIAHRTGIKVSSHILRHTYATRLEEAGIPPKIKQYLLGHSTLEMTENVYTDVQQSYVKRLSDAIRGIFSPKTP
;
A
#
# COMPACT_ATOMS: atom_id res chain seq x y z
N MET A 1 -4.32 -23.83 25.60
CA MET A 1 -4.34 -22.35 25.48
C MET A 1 -4.61 -21.86 24.05
N LEU A 2 -3.97 -22.35 22.98
CA LEU A 2 -4.23 -21.91 21.60
C LEU A 2 -5.58 -22.38 21.02
N LEU A 3 -6.19 -23.43 21.57
CA LEU A 3 -7.47 -24.00 21.11
C LEU A 3 -8.66 -23.04 21.32
N GLY A 4 -8.56 -22.08 22.25
CA GLY A 4 -9.60 -21.07 22.49
C GLY A 4 -9.58 -19.90 21.49
N ILE A 5 -8.57 -19.82 20.60
CA ILE A 5 -8.48 -18.76 19.60
C ILE A 5 -9.28 -19.18 18.35
N SER A 6 -10.45 -18.60 18.16
CA SER A 6 -11.35 -18.95 17.05
C SER A 6 -10.82 -18.52 15.67
N ALA A 7 -10.08 -17.41 15.59
CA ALA A 7 -9.54 -16.88 14.34
C ALA A 7 -8.26 -17.63 13.92
N PRO A 8 -8.25 -18.38 12.80
CA PRO A 8 -7.11 -19.23 12.40
C PRO A 8 -5.81 -18.41 12.22
N ARG A 9 -5.91 -17.22 11.64
CA ARG A 9 -4.74 -16.34 11.44
C ARG A 9 -4.13 -15.85 12.75
N MET A 10 -4.97 -15.51 13.73
CA MET A 10 -4.51 -15.09 15.06
C MET A 10 -3.79 -16.25 15.77
N ARG A 11 -4.32 -17.48 15.61
CA ARG A 11 -3.69 -18.70 16.15
C ARG A 11 -2.29 -18.91 15.57
N GLU A 12 -2.12 -18.76 14.25
CA GLU A 12 -0.81 -18.84 13.60
C GLU A 12 0.18 -17.79 14.12
N LEU A 13 -0.26 -16.54 14.27
CA LEU A 13 0.55 -15.44 14.78
C LEU A 13 0.99 -15.71 16.24
N CYS A 14 0.05 -16.06 17.12
CA CYS A 14 0.35 -16.38 18.51
C CYS A 14 1.33 -17.57 18.62
N PHE A 15 1.13 -18.61 17.80
CA PHE A 15 2.03 -19.75 17.78
C PHE A 15 3.43 -19.37 17.29
N GLY A 16 3.52 -18.54 16.23
CA GLY A 16 4.80 -18.04 15.73
C GLY A 16 5.58 -17.27 16.79
N THR A 17 4.88 -16.39 17.52
CA THR A 17 5.48 -15.63 18.64
C THR A 17 5.95 -16.55 19.76
N LEU A 18 5.13 -17.49 20.19
CA LEU A 18 5.50 -18.47 21.22
C LEU A 18 6.71 -19.29 20.79
N ARG A 19 6.74 -19.75 19.53
CA ARG A 19 7.88 -20.51 18.99
C ARG A 19 9.18 -19.72 19.04
N GLN A 20 9.14 -18.41 18.76
CA GLN A 20 10.31 -17.53 18.85
C GLN A 20 10.77 -17.36 20.31
N ILE A 21 9.84 -17.15 21.24
CA ILE A 21 10.14 -17.03 22.68
C ILE A 21 10.82 -18.30 23.19
N PHE A 22 10.25 -19.48 22.92
CA PHE A 22 10.83 -20.75 23.36
C PHE A 22 12.15 -21.08 22.66
N LYS A 23 12.30 -20.66 21.38
CA LYS A 23 13.59 -20.78 20.67
C LYS A 23 14.68 -19.99 21.41
N LYS A 24 14.37 -18.75 21.83
CA LYS A 24 15.31 -17.91 22.60
C LYS A 24 15.63 -18.52 23.97
N ALA A 25 14.61 -19.05 24.67
CA ALA A 25 14.80 -19.73 25.95
C ALA A 25 15.67 -20.98 25.83
N ALA A 26 15.53 -21.75 24.75
CA ALA A 26 16.39 -22.92 24.50
C ALA A 26 17.84 -22.51 24.17
N LEU A 27 18.03 -21.44 23.39
CA LEU A 27 19.35 -20.87 23.09
C LEU A 27 20.07 -20.38 24.37
N GLN A 28 19.31 -19.83 25.31
CA GLN A 28 19.80 -19.38 26.62
C GLN A 28 19.88 -20.50 27.65
N GLN A 29 19.67 -21.76 27.25
CA GLN A 29 19.71 -22.97 28.11
C GLN A 29 18.71 -22.95 29.29
N ILE A 30 17.69 -22.08 29.25
CA ILE A 30 16.61 -22.02 30.26
C ILE A 30 15.72 -23.27 30.12
N ILE A 31 15.55 -23.80 28.91
CA ILE A 31 14.84 -25.02 28.60
C ILE A 31 15.70 -25.91 27.69
N LYS A 32 15.53 -27.22 27.79
CA LYS A 32 16.33 -28.18 27.00
C LYS A 32 15.91 -28.27 25.52
N LYS A 33 14.62 -28.12 25.23
CA LYS A 33 14.04 -28.21 23.88
C LYS A 33 12.87 -27.27 23.75
N ASN A 34 12.63 -26.76 22.52
CA ASN A 34 11.50 -25.93 22.24
C ASN A 34 10.19 -26.76 22.16
N PRO A 35 9.21 -26.58 23.06
CA PRO A 35 7.97 -27.37 23.05
C PRO A 35 7.12 -27.16 21.80
N CYS A 36 7.30 -26.04 21.09
CA CYS A 36 6.56 -25.78 19.86
C CYS A 36 7.02 -26.65 18.68
N ASP A 37 8.18 -27.29 18.75
CA ASP A 37 8.65 -28.18 17.68
C ASP A 37 7.87 -29.50 17.61
N LEU A 38 7.11 -29.83 18.67
CA LEU A 38 6.24 -31.01 18.74
C LEU A 38 4.80 -30.72 18.25
N VAL A 39 4.51 -29.47 17.87
CA VAL A 39 3.15 -29.06 17.51
C VAL A 39 3.09 -28.68 16.02
N GLU A 40 2.26 -29.42 15.29
CA GLU A 40 1.91 -29.06 13.91
C GLU A 40 0.62 -28.24 13.87
N LEU A 41 0.71 -27.00 13.38
CA LEU A 41 -0.46 -26.20 13.07
C LEU A 41 -0.86 -26.39 11.61
N LYS A 42 -2.11 -26.75 11.39
CA LYS A 42 -2.69 -26.73 10.03
C LYS A 42 -2.64 -25.29 9.49
N LYS A 43 -1.88 -25.10 8.42
CA LYS A 43 -1.81 -23.80 7.73
C LYS A 43 -3.19 -23.41 7.19
N HIS A 44 -3.63 -22.22 7.53
CA HIS A 44 -4.87 -21.69 6.98
C HIS A 44 -4.59 -21.13 5.58
N LYS A 45 -5.25 -21.69 4.57
CA LYS A 45 -5.24 -21.10 3.22
C LYS A 45 -6.09 -19.83 3.25
N THR A 46 -5.45 -18.68 3.30
CA THR A 46 -6.14 -17.40 3.13
C THR A 46 -6.55 -17.27 1.65
N ALA A 47 -7.82 -17.00 1.37
CA ALA A 47 -8.26 -16.70 0.01
C ALA A 47 -7.44 -15.54 -0.55
N ARG A 48 -6.93 -15.68 -1.78
CA ARG A 48 -6.21 -14.60 -2.44
C ARG A 48 -7.16 -13.41 -2.60
N ARG A 49 -6.71 -12.25 -2.17
CA ARG A 49 -7.44 -11.00 -2.43
C ARG A 49 -7.41 -10.76 -3.93
N LYS A 50 -8.57 -10.52 -4.53
CA LYS A 50 -8.66 -10.17 -5.95
C LYS A 50 -8.52 -8.66 -6.10
N ALA A 51 -7.88 -8.22 -7.18
CA ALA A 51 -7.93 -6.84 -7.64
C ALA A 51 -9.36 -6.51 -8.08
N LEU A 52 -9.71 -5.23 -8.11
CA LEU A 52 -10.96 -4.78 -8.72
C LEU A 52 -10.92 -5.02 -10.23
N THR A 53 -12.04 -5.45 -10.80
CA THR A 53 -12.21 -5.40 -12.26
C THR A 53 -12.35 -3.94 -12.71
N ALA A 54 -12.30 -3.69 -14.01
CA ALA A 54 -12.50 -2.35 -14.55
C ALA A 54 -13.89 -1.80 -14.20
N GLU A 55 -14.91 -2.65 -14.25
CA GLU A 55 -16.28 -2.30 -13.89
C GLU A 55 -16.41 -2.01 -12.39
N GLU A 56 -15.84 -2.85 -11.54
CA GLU A 56 -15.84 -2.64 -10.08
C GLU A 56 -15.12 -1.35 -9.70
N GLU A 57 -14.00 -1.02 -10.37
CA GLU A 57 -13.27 0.22 -10.17
C GLU A 57 -14.11 1.45 -10.56
N GLN A 58 -14.80 1.40 -11.70
CA GLN A 58 -15.71 2.46 -12.13
C GLN A 58 -16.86 2.66 -11.14
N ILE A 59 -17.51 1.58 -10.69
CA ILE A 59 -18.58 1.65 -9.70
C ILE A 59 -18.05 2.23 -8.39
N PHE A 60 -16.88 1.80 -7.92
CA PHE A 60 -16.25 2.31 -6.70
C PHE A 60 -15.98 3.81 -6.79
N LEU A 61 -15.40 4.29 -7.90
CA LEU A 61 -15.10 5.69 -8.13
C LEU A 61 -16.39 6.54 -8.27
N GLN A 62 -17.40 6.03 -8.98
CA GLN A 62 -18.69 6.72 -9.14
C GLN A 62 -19.40 6.90 -7.77
N GLU A 63 -19.42 5.87 -6.93
CA GLU A 63 -19.96 5.94 -5.57
C GLU A 63 -19.14 6.86 -4.65
N GLY A 64 -17.85 6.95 -4.88
CA GLY A 64 -16.94 7.85 -4.15
C GLY A 64 -16.98 9.29 -4.58
N LYS A 65 -17.49 9.61 -5.80
CA LYS A 65 -17.36 10.90 -6.47
C LYS A 65 -17.87 12.11 -5.66
N ASN A 66 -18.93 11.91 -4.92
CA ASN A 66 -19.55 12.97 -4.11
C ASN A 66 -19.05 12.98 -2.65
N THR A 67 -17.93 12.32 -2.37
CA THR A 67 -17.32 12.29 -1.04
C THR A 67 -16.03 13.11 -1.02
N GLU A 68 -15.68 13.63 0.15
CA GLU A 68 -14.39 14.30 0.39
C GLU A 68 -13.18 13.37 0.16
N TYR A 69 -13.39 12.04 0.11
CA TYR A 69 -12.35 11.04 -0.11
C TYR A 69 -12.07 10.73 -1.58
N TYR A 70 -12.80 11.33 -2.52
CA TYR A 70 -12.72 10.97 -3.95
C TYR A 70 -11.31 11.14 -4.53
N LEU A 71 -10.68 12.29 -4.27
CA LEU A 71 -9.32 12.56 -4.73
C LEU A 71 -8.32 11.56 -4.13
N LEU A 72 -8.48 11.19 -2.85
CA LEU A 72 -7.66 10.16 -2.20
C LEU A 72 -7.82 8.79 -2.88
N TYR A 73 -9.05 8.39 -3.23
CA TYR A 73 -9.30 7.11 -3.91
C TYR A 73 -8.64 7.08 -5.29
N ARG A 74 -8.77 8.14 -6.07
CA ARG A 74 -8.09 8.28 -7.37
C ARG A 74 -6.58 8.21 -7.22
N THR A 75 -6.03 8.92 -6.26
CA THR A 75 -4.59 8.91 -5.97
C THR A 75 -4.11 7.50 -5.61
N MET A 76 -4.81 6.81 -4.72
CA MET A 76 -4.42 5.45 -4.31
C MET A 76 -4.52 4.44 -5.46
N LEU A 77 -5.50 4.55 -6.33
CA LEU A 77 -5.65 3.70 -7.52
C LEU A 77 -4.56 4.00 -8.56
N ALA A 78 -4.22 5.27 -8.77
CA ALA A 78 -3.24 5.71 -9.75
C ALA A 78 -1.77 5.47 -9.33
N THR A 79 -1.51 5.27 -8.04
CA THR A 79 -0.14 5.22 -7.49
C THR A 79 0.18 3.95 -6.72
N GLY A 80 -0.85 3.23 -6.27
CA GLY A 80 -0.67 2.09 -5.38
C GLY A 80 -0.02 2.41 -4.03
N MET A 81 0.01 3.67 -3.62
CA MET A 81 0.55 4.09 -2.32
C MET A 81 -0.10 3.36 -1.15
N ARG A 82 0.66 3.17 -0.08
CA ARG A 82 0.06 2.78 1.20
C ARG A 82 -0.79 3.93 1.74
N ILE A 83 -1.87 3.62 2.43
CA ILE A 83 -2.75 4.66 2.98
C ILE A 83 -2.00 5.67 3.85
N GLY A 84 -1.03 5.23 4.66
CA GLY A 84 -0.20 6.13 5.48
C GLY A 84 0.68 7.05 4.65
N GLU A 85 1.21 6.59 3.52
CA GLU A 85 1.97 7.40 2.56
C GLU A 85 1.05 8.44 1.91
N ALA A 86 -0.13 8.03 1.45
CA ALA A 86 -1.10 8.94 0.84
C ALA A 86 -1.58 10.02 1.82
N LEU A 87 -1.87 9.67 3.07
CA LEU A 87 -2.28 10.61 4.10
C LEU A 87 -1.15 11.56 4.54
N ALA A 88 0.11 11.23 4.25
CA ALA A 88 1.26 12.09 4.54
C ALA A 88 1.52 13.14 3.46
N LEU A 89 0.89 13.03 2.29
CA LEU A 89 1.16 13.92 1.15
C LEU A 89 0.86 15.38 1.46
N THR A 90 1.80 16.21 1.04
CA THR A 90 1.71 17.66 1.03
C THR A 90 1.82 18.17 -0.41
N PRO A 91 1.37 19.40 -0.74
CA PRO A 91 1.51 19.95 -2.10
C PRO A 91 2.97 20.02 -2.59
N GLU A 92 3.93 20.13 -1.67
CA GLU A 92 5.36 20.15 -1.99
C GLU A 92 5.88 18.81 -2.51
N ASP A 93 5.21 17.70 -2.15
CA ASP A 93 5.57 16.36 -2.61
C ASP A 93 5.10 16.10 -4.06
N VAL A 94 4.37 17.04 -4.67
CA VAL A 94 3.83 16.93 -6.03
C VAL A 94 4.61 17.85 -6.98
N ASP A 95 5.30 17.25 -7.93
CA ASP A 95 5.96 17.92 -9.04
C ASP A 95 5.02 17.91 -10.26
N THR A 96 4.58 19.12 -10.67
CA THR A 96 3.69 19.29 -11.82
C THR A 96 4.45 19.39 -13.13
N ASP A 97 5.74 19.69 -13.12
CA ASP A 97 6.57 19.81 -14.33
C ASP A 97 6.90 18.41 -14.86
N ASP A 98 7.36 17.52 -13.96
CA ASP A 98 7.61 16.11 -14.28
C ASP A 98 6.37 15.20 -14.08
N ASN A 99 5.26 15.72 -13.54
CA ASN A 99 4.05 14.96 -13.18
C ASN A 99 4.36 13.73 -12.31
N VAL A 100 4.99 13.97 -11.17
CA VAL A 100 5.48 12.95 -10.25
C VAL A 100 5.05 13.27 -8.82
N ILE A 101 4.78 12.23 -8.05
CA ILE A 101 4.68 12.32 -6.58
C ILE A 101 5.96 11.75 -5.97
N HIS A 102 6.64 12.55 -5.15
CA HIS A 102 7.78 12.12 -4.34
C HIS A 102 7.28 11.52 -3.03
N VAL A 103 7.40 10.20 -2.87
CA VAL A 103 7.01 9.51 -1.64
C VAL A 103 8.21 9.48 -0.70
N THR A 104 8.20 10.33 0.31
CA THR A 104 9.29 10.47 1.30
C THR A 104 8.82 10.34 2.73
N LYS A 105 7.50 10.38 2.97
CA LYS A 105 6.88 10.48 4.29
C LYS A 105 5.84 9.37 4.48
N ASN A 106 5.54 9.10 5.74
CA ASN A 106 4.47 8.19 6.12
C ASN A 106 3.77 8.69 7.39
N VAL A 107 2.50 8.39 7.54
CA VAL A 107 1.72 8.66 8.75
C VAL A 107 1.31 7.35 9.40
N VAL A 108 1.48 7.27 10.69
CA VAL A 108 0.91 6.20 11.52
C VAL A 108 -0.04 6.79 12.55
N PHE A 109 -1.03 6.01 12.97
CA PHE A 109 -1.95 6.41 14.03
C PHE A 109 -1.73 5.49 15.23
N ILE A 110 -1.37 6.07 16.37
CA ILE A 110 -1.18 5.35 17.65
C ILE A 110 -2.19 5.92 18.64
N ASN A 111 -3.09 5.09 19.17
CA ASN A 111 -4.15 5.51 20.06
C ASN A 111 -4.99 6.69 19.50
N GLY A 112 -5.29 6.66 18.21
CA GLY A 112 -6.06 7.68 17.50
C GLY A 112 -5.28 8.99 17.22
N LYS A 113 -4.04 9.12 17.68
CA LYS A 113 -3.19 10.28 17.39
C LYS A 113 -2.38 10.06 16.13
N ARG A 114 -2.40 11.06 15.25
CA ARG A 114 -1.56 11.12 14.05
C ARG A 114 -0.10 11.34 14.46
N ILE A 115 0.80 10.53 13.92
CA ILE A 115 2.25 10.66 14.07
C ILE A 115 2.85 10.64 12.66
N ASP A 116 3.39 11.78 12.27
CA ASP A 116 4.11 11.92 11.01
C ASP A 116 5.51 11.30 11.17
N GLN A 117 5.92 10.53 10.17
CA GLN A 117 7.23 9.89 10.09
C GLN A 117 7.96 10.44 8.88
N ASP A 118 9.03 11.19 9.11
CA ASP A 118 9.82 11.86 8.07
C ASP A 118 10.68 10.88 7.25
N THR A 119 10.71 9.61 7.65
CA THR A 119 11.40 8.55 6.89
C THR A 119 10.50 7.34 6.76
N PRO A 120 10.35 6.78 5.54
CA PRO A 120 9.78 5.43 5.39
C PRO A 120 10.65 4.44 6.20
N LYS A 121 10.07 3.33 6.62
CA LYS A 121 10.76 2.27 7.41
C LYS A 121 12.06 1.73 6.76
N SER A 122 12.36 2.09 5.53
CA SER A 122 13.57 1.71 4.79
C SER A 122 13.81 2.72 3.67
N GLU A 123 15.05 2.89 3.23
CA GLU A 123 15.44 3.69 2.06
C GLU A 123 14.68 3.30 0.79
N ALA A 124 14.29 2.01 0.66
CA ALA A 124 13.41 1.52 -0.41
C ALA A 124 11.99 2.13 -0.39
N GLY A 125 11.64 2.90 0.64
CA GLY A 125 10.38 3.65 0.72
C GLY A 125 10.38 4.93 -0.09
N ASN A 126 11.54 5.57 -0.27
CA ASN A 126 11.68 6.79 -1.06
C ASN A 126 11.60 6.43 -2.55
N ARG A 127 10.62 6.97 -3.23
CA ARG A 127 10.39 6.67 -4.64
C ARG A 127 9.56 7.74 -5.32
N ASP A 128 9.72 7.84 -6.62
CA ASP A 128 8.98 8.72 -7.49
C ASP A 128 7.87 7.95 -8.20
N LEU A 129 6.64 8.45 -8.11
CA LEU A 129 5.46 7.84 -8.70
C LEU A 129 4.93 8.71 -9.83
N PRO A 130 5.05 8.30 -11.10
CA PRO A 130 4.49 9.04 -12.21
C PRO A 130 2.95 8.99 -12.15
N ILE A 131 2.34 10.15 -12.38
CA ILE A 131 0.88 10.33 -12.36
C ILE A 131 0.42 11.13 -13.59
N ALA A 132 -0.86 11.06 -13.90
CA ALA A 132 -1.45 11.90 -14.94
C ALA A 132 -1.38 13.38 -14.58
N HIS A 133 -1.22 14.26 -15.59
CA HIS A 133 -1.09 15.69 -15.40
C HIS A 133 -2.28 16.30 -14.65
N GLU A 134 -3.49 15.85 -14.97
CA GLU A 134 -4.73 16.32 -14.33
C GLU A 134 -4.74 16.00 -12.84
N LEU A 135 -4.25 14.80 -12.47
CA LEU A 135 -4.15 14.41 -11.08
C LEU A 135 -3.07 15.21 -10.34
N ALA A 136 -1.93 15.49 -10.99
CA ALA A 136 -0.88 16.32 -10.43
C ALA A 136 -1.39 17.73 -10.14
N ALA A 137 -2.09 18.35 -11.10
CA ALA A 137 -2.68 19.68 -10.95
C ALA A 137 -3.71 19.72 -9.82
N GLU A 138 -4.61 18.73 -9.73
CA GLU A 138 -5.60 18.66 -8.65
C GLU A 138 -4.96 18.52 -7.26
N LEU A 139 -3.91 17.69 -7.15
CA LEU A 139 -3.19 17.50 -5.90
C LEU A 139 -2.41 18.76 -5.49
N LYS A 140 -1.78 19.44 -6.45
CA LYS A 140 -1.01 20.66 -6.22
C LYS A 140 -1.90 21.84 -5.81
N ALA A 141 -3.12 21.89 -6.31
CA ALA A 141 -4.11 22.93 -6.00
C ALA A 141 -4.70 22.81 -4.58
N ALA A 142 -4.38 21.77 -3.82
CA ALA A 142 -4.86 21.61 -2.46
C ALA A 142 -4.26 22.72 -1.56
N ASP A 143 -5.09 23.69 -1.16
CA ASP A 143 -4.70 24.78 -0.25
C ASP A 143 -4.74 24.33 1.21
N LYS A 144 -3.92 23.31 1.54
CA LYS A 144 -3.81 22.75 2.90
C LYS A 144 -2.40 22.27 3.16
N LYS A 145 -1.99 22.33 4.44
CA LYS A 145 -0.69 21.78 4.88
C LYS A 145 -0.52 20.30 4.52
N THR A 146 -1.60 19.53 4.55
CA THR A 146 -1.66 18.14 4.05
C THR A 146 -2.82 18.02 3.08
N ILE A 147 -2.60 17.36 1.93
CA ILE A 147 -3.64 17.19 0.90
C ILE A 147 -4.84 16.40 1.46
N PHE A 148 -4.56 15.37 2.26
CA PHE A 148 -5.57 14.47 2.82
C PHE A 148 -5.58 14.50 4.36
N PRO A 149 -6.29 15.46 4.99
CA PRO A 149 -6.33 15.62 6.45
C PRO A 149 -7.27 14.59 7.11
N PHE A 150 -7.21 13.33 6.68
CA PHE A 150 -8.08 12.26 7.17
C PHE A 150 -7.36 11.35 8.16
N SER A 151 -8.13 10.63 8.99
CA SER A 151 -7.62 9.52 9.78
C SER A 151 -7.71 8.21 8.99
N TYR A 152 -6.88 7.23 9.39
CA TYR A 152 -6.97 5.87 8.84
C TYR A 152 -8.37 5.27 9.01
N ASP A 153 -8.98 5.48 10.18
CA ASP A 153 -10.29 4.92 10.50
C ASP A 153 -11.40 5.57 9.67
N SER A 154 -11.36 6.91 9.49
CA SER A 154 -12.36 7.60 8.68
C SER A 154 -12.35 7.12 7.23
N VAL A 155 -11.16 6.97 6.62
CA VAL A 155 -11.02 6.43 5.26
C VAL A 155 -11.50 4.96 5.19
N SER A 156 -11.10 4.14 6.16
CA SER A 156 -11.51 2.74 6.21
C SER A 156 -13.03 2.59 6.37
N HIS A 157 -13.67 3.45 7.15
CA HIS A 157 -15.12 3.49 7.29
C HIS A 157 -15.81 3.96 6.01
N ALA A 158 -15.26 4.98 5.34
CA ALA A 158 -15.80 5.47 4.07
C ALA A 158 -15.73 4.39 2.97
N ILE A 159 -14.60 3.70 2.83
CA ILE A 159 -14.46 2.58 1.89
C ILE A 159 -15.45 1.44 2.23
N ARG A 160 -15.61 1.10 3.51
CA ARG A 160 -16.57 0.06 3.93
C ARG A 160 -18.02 0.43 3.61
N ARG A 161 -18.41 1.69 3.71
CA ARG A 161 -19.73 2.16 3.31
C ARG A 161 -19.98 1.95 1.81
N ILE A 162 -19.01 2.26 0.97
CA ILE A 162 -19.09 2.00 -0.48
C ILE A 162 -19.21 0.49 -0.72
N ALA A 163 -18.32 -0.30 -0.11
CA ALA A 163 -18.34 -1.77 -0.21
C ALA A 163 -19.70 -2.36 0.15
N HIS A 164 -20.33 -1.87 1.23
CA HIS A 164 -21.63 -2.34 1.67
C HIS A 164 -22.75 -1.97 0.68
N ARG A 165 -22.73 -0.75 0.12
CA ARG A 165 -23.75 -0.29 -0.85
C ARG A 165 -23.67 -1.02 -2.19
N THR A 166 -22.44 -1.28 -2.65
CA THR A 166 -22.21 -1.85 -3.99
C THR A 166 -22.03 -3.37 -4.01
N GLY A 167 -21.80 -3.99 -2.85
CA GLY A 167 -21.44 -5.41 -2.75
C GLY A 167 -19.98 -5.70 -3.17
N ILE A 168 -19.21 -4.70 -3.61
CA ILE A 168 -17.82 -4.85 -4.06
C ILE A 168 -16.93 -5.06 -2.84
N LYS A 169 -16.06 -6.07 -2.91
CA LYS A 169 -15.04 -6.30 -1.87
C LYS A 169 -13.87 -5.36 -2.08
N VAL A 170 -13.85 -4.23 -1.38
CA VAL A 170 -12.82 -3.21 -1.50
C VAL A 170 -12.24 -2.80 -0.14
N SER A 171 -10.97 -2.44 -0.14
CA SER A 171 -10.23 -1.87 0.99
C SER A 171 -9.04 -1.09 0.45
N SER A 172 -8.37 -0.27 1.27
CA SER A 172 -7.14 0.43 0.87
C SER A 172 -6.06 -0.51 0.30
N HIS A 173 -5.94 -1.71 0.84
CA HIS A 173 -5.02 -2.72 0.31
C HIS A 173 -5.47 -3.30 -1.03
N ILE A 174 -6.77 -3.40 -1.29
CA ILE A 174 -7.28 -3.87 -2.57
C ILE A 174 -7.06 -2.80 -3.65
N LEU A 175 -7.20 -1.50 -3.35
CA LEU A 175 -6.85 -0.43 -4.28
C LEU A 175 -5.37 -0.54 -4.72
N ARG A 176 -4.46 -0.71 -3.77
CA ARG A 176 -3.05 -0.95 -4.08
C ARG A 176 -2.80 -2.26 -4.84
N HIS A 177 -3.54 -3.31 -4.53
CA HIS A 177 -3.46 -4.57 -5.27
C HIS A 177 -3.97 -4.40 -6.71
N THR A 178 -5.01 -3.61 -6.92
CA THR A 178 -5.52 -3.25 -8.24
C THR A 178 -4.45 -2.55 -9.06
N TYR A 179 -3.78 -1.54 -8.50
CA TYR A 179 -2.64 -0.87 -9.13
C TYR A 179 -1.55 -1.89 -9.56
N ALA A 180 -1.13 -2.76 -8.64
CA ALA A 180 -0.11 -3.77 -8.93
C ALA A 180 -0.52 -4.72 -10.06
N THR A 181 -1.79 -5.12 -10.10
CA THR A 181 -2.35 -5.99 -11.16
C THR A 181 -2.39 -5.26 -12.51
N ARG A 182 -2.78 -3.98 -12.54
CA ARG A 182 -2.78 -3.17 -13.76
C ARG A 182 -1.37 -3.00 -14.35
N LEU A 183 -0.37 -2.79 -13.50
CA LEU A 183 1.02 -2.75 -13.95
C LEU A 183 1.47 -4.10 -14.54
N GLU A 184 0.98 -5.21 -13.99
CA GLU A 184 1.28 -6.54 -14.50
C GLU A 184 0.62 -6.79 -15.86
N GLU A 185 -0.66 -6.48 -15.98
CA GLU A 185 -1.44 -6.57 -17.23
C GLU A 185 -0.84 -5.71 -18.34
N ALA A 186 -0.26 -4.55 -17.99
CA ALA A 186 0.46 -3.68 -18.92
C ALA A 186 1.90 -4.14 -19.25
N GLY A 187 2.34 -5.28 -18.72
CA GLY A 187 3.67 -5.81 -18.98
C GLY A 187 4.82 -5.05 -18.31
N ILE A 188 4.55 -4.24 -17.30
CA ILE A 188 5.60 -3.51 -16.57
C ILE A 188 6.53 -4.50 -15.86
N PRO A 189 7.87 -4.40 -16.08
CA PRO A 189 8.83 -5.33 -15.51
C PRO A 189 8.73 -5.47 -13.99
N PRO A 190 8.95 -6.67 -13.42
CA PRO A 190 8.81 -6.93 -11.99
C PRO A 190 9.65 -6.00 -11.09
N LYS A 191 10.86 -5.65 -11.52
CA LYS A 191 11.74 -4.73 -10.78
C LYS A 191 11.14 -3.33 -10.66
N ILE A 192 10.53 -2.82 -11.74
CA ILE A 192 9.87 -1.52 -11.75
C ILE A 192 8.61 -1.56 -10.88
N LYS A 193 7.82 -2.63 -10.96
CA LYS A 193 6.66 -2.82 -10.07
C LYS A 193 7.08 -2.80 -8.60
N GLN A 194 8.18 -3.46 -8.25
CA GLN A 194 8.71 -3.47 -6.89
C GLN A 194 9.12 -2.07 -6.44
N TYR A 195 9.80 -1.31 -7.28
CA TYR A 195 10.16 0.09 -7.02
C TYR A 195 8.90 0.94 -6.79
N LEU A 196 7.96 0.95 -7.73
CA LEU A 196 6.73 1.73 -7.64
C LEU A 196 5.88 1.37 -6.41
N LEU A 197 5.90 0.10 -6.02
CA LEU A 197 5.21 -0.36 -4.82
C LEU A 197 6.00 -0.14 -3.51
N GLY A 198 7.29 0.19 -3.56
CA GLY A 198 8.12 0.35 -2.37
C GLY A 198 8.17 -0.93 -1.52
N HIS A 199 8.48 -2.07 -2.15
CA HIS A 199 8.67 -3.34 -1.46
C HIS A 199 10.12 -3.48 -1.00
N SER A 200 10.34 -3.60 0.31
CA SER A 200 11.66 -3.68 0.95
C SER A 200 12.34 -5.06 0.87
N THR A 201 11.73 -6.05 0.26
CA THR A 201 12.29 -7.39 0.17
C THR A 201 12.96 -7.62 -1.18
N LEU A 202 14.19 -7.17 -1.26
CA LEU A 202 15.27 -7.84 -2.00
C LEU A 202 16.58 -7.29 -1.43
N GLU A 203 17.40 -8.17 -0.88
CA GLU A 203 18.84 -7.98 -0.77
C GLU A 203 19.37 -7.67 -2.16
N MET A 204 19.37 -6.41 -2.55
CA MET A 204 19.99 -5.96 -3.78
C MET A 204 20.98 -4.87 -3.43
N THR A 205 22.21 -5.24 -3.64
CA THR A 205 23.41 -4.45 -3.73
C THR A 205 23.11 -3.00 -4.13
N GLU A 206 23.43 -2.08 -3.24
CA GLU A 206 23.18 -0.63 -3.26
C GLU A 206 23.57 0.10 -4.55
N ASN A 207 24.34 -0.53 -5.44
CA ASN A 207 24.96 0.12 -6.59
C ASN A 207 24.21 -0.02 -7.94
N VAL A 208 23.11 -0.76 -8.02
CA VAL A 208 22.34 -0.90 -9.26
C VAL A 208 21.03 -0.10 -9.21
N TYR A 209 20.69 0.46 -8.04
CA TYR A 209 19.39 1.08 -7.78
C TYR A 209 19.26 2.52 -8.29
N THR A 210 20.34 3.30 -8.33
CA THR A 210 20.24 4.75 -8.48
C THR A 210 20.17 5.24 -9.93
N ASP A 211 20.98 4.73 -10.86
CA ASP A 211 21.06 5.33 -12.20
C ASP A 211 20.20 4.66 -13.26
N VAL A 212 20.12 3.32 -13.25
CA VAL A 212 19.39 2.58 -14.29
C VAL A 212 17.88 2.65 -14.07
N GLN A 213 17.44 2.75 -12.83
CA GLN A 213 16.00 2.69 -12.53
C GLN A 213 15.30 4.03 -12.73
N GLN A 214 15.89 5.14 -12.33
CA GLN A 214 15.28 6.47 -12.56
C GLN A 214 15.12 6.76 -14.05
N SER A 215 16.16 6.53 -14.85
CA SER A 215 16.07 6.70 -16.30
C SER A 215 15.10 5.75 -16.97
N TYR A 216 14.94 4.53 -16.44
CA TYR A 216 14.01 3.55 -16.96
C TYR A 216 12.57 3.83 -16.52
N VAL A 217 12.35 4.23 -15.26
CA VAL A 217 11.04 4.73 -14.78
C VAL A 217 10.63 5.95 -15.59
N LYS A 218 11.54 6.90 -15.85
CA LYS A 218 11.25 8.09 -16.67
C LYS A 218 10.82 7.70 -18.09
N ARG A 219 11.47 6.71 -18.72
CA ARG A 219 11.07 6.21 -20.05
C ARG A 219 9.71 5.50 -20.06
N LEU A 220 9.35 4.83 -18.97
CA LEU A 220 8.05 4.16 -18.82
C LEU A 220 6.95 5.08 -18.22
N SER A 221 7.31 6.29 -17.84
CA SER A 221 6.37 7.22 -17.18
C SER A 221 5.11 7.44 -18.00
N ASP A 222 5.23 7.64 -19.31
CA ASP A 222 4.08 7.88 -20.18
C ASP A 222 3.18 6.64 -20.29
N ALA A 223 3.77 5.46 -20.37
CA ALA A 223 3.03 4.20 -20.35
C ALA A 223 2.30 4.00 -19.00
N ILE A 224 2.99 4.27 -17.89
CA ILE A 224 2.41 4.16 -16.55
C ILE A 224 1.28 5.18 -16.37
N ARG A 225 1.47 6.44 -16.78
CA ARG A 225 0.44 7.48 -16.76
C ARG A 225 -0.78 7.06 -17.57
N GLY A 226 -0.58 6.53 -18.79
CA GLY A 226 -1.65 6.08 -19.68
C GLY A 226 -2.52 4.95 -19.11
N ILE A 227 -1.96 4.08 -18.26
CA ILE A 227 -2.71 3.00 -17.59
C ILE A 227 -3.80 3.56 -16.66
N PHE A 228 -3.50 4.69 -16.00
CA PHE A 228 -4.33 5.27 -14.94
C PHE A 228 -4.99 6.60 -15.33
N SER A 229 -4.80 7.05 -16.57
CA SER A 229 -5.55 8.20 -17.10
C SER A 229 -7.02 7.82 -17.30
N PRO A 230 -7.97 8.73 -17.02
CA PRO A 230 -9.36 8.50 -17.33
C PRO A 230 -9.47 8.22 -18.83
N LYS A 231 -10.01 7.07 -19.19
CA LYS A 231 -10.36 6.81 -20.60
C LYS A 231 -11.46 7.81 -20.96
N THR A 232 -11.11 8.75 -21.82
CA THR A 232 -12.10 9.66 -22.42
C THR A 232 -13.15 8.81 -23.14
N PRO A 233 -14.45 9.07 -22.94
CA PRO A 233 -15.52 8.32 -23.59
C PRO A 233 -15.50 8.47 -25.11
#